data_92132bae9a0d6bbc92a0ab3fb952e864
#
_entry.id   92132bae9a0d6bbc92a0ab3fb952e864
#
_cell.length_a   1.000
_cell.length_b   1.000
_cell.length_c   1.000
_cell.angle_alpha   90.00
_cell.angle_beta   90.00
_cell.angle_gamma   90.00
#
_symmetry.space_group_name_H-M   'P 1'
#
loop_
_entity.id
_entity.type
_entity.pdbx_description
1 polymer ?
#
loop_
_entity_poly.entity_id
_entity_poly.type
_entity_poly.pdbx_seq_one_letter_code
_entity_poly.pdbx_strand_id
1 'polypeptide(L)'
;MFVFLELSSLVIFAYYLSHAYRNSNLGFLFLLFLFVSLVENLSIVMFAGQEGGYFYNQGFYVFLFETPLFIILFWTCIVYSAYNIIKKVTDSKRQLLFLTPIYVLVLDIIMDVVAVKMNLWTWIGFENGEGFYGVPASNYLGWLILPFSFIFVWDRLYLVQ
;
A
#
# COMPACT_ATOMS: atom_id res chain seq x y z
N MET A 1 -20.44 4.79 4.16
CA MET A 1 -19.04 4.58 4.54
C MET A 1 -18.14 4.52 3.30
N PHE A 2 -18.35 3.60 2.36
CA PHE A 2 -17.45 3.40 1.19
C PHE A 2 -17.27 4.64 0.32
N VAL A 3 -18.35 5.34 -0.08
CA VAL A 3 -18.25 6.62 -0.83
C VAL A 3 -17.37 7.63 -0.13
N PHE A 4 -17.48 7.74 1.20
CA PHE A 4 -16.65 8.66 1.97
C PHE A 4 -15.16 8.28 1.91
N LEU A 5 -14.83 7.00 2.00
CA LEU A 5 -13.46 6.50 1.87
C LEU A 5 -12.89 6.78 0.49
N GLU A 6 -13.67 6.51 -0.56
CA GLU A 6 -13.25 6.77 -1.95
C GLU A 6 -13.02 8.25 -2.22
N LEU A 7 -13.95 9.13 -1.82
CA LEU A 7 -13.77 10.57 -1.98
C LEU A 7 -12.59 11.10 -1.16
N SER A 8 -12.42 10.61 0.08
CA SER A 8 -11.29 11.01 0.93
C SER A 8 -9.96 10.61 0.30
N SER A 9 -9.86 9.41 -0.27
CA SER A 9 -8.62 8.95 -0.92
C SER A 9 -8.27 9.79 -2.14
N LEU A 10 -9.26 10.21 -2.93
CA LEU A 10 -9.04 11.11 -4.06
C LEU A 10 -8.49 12.48 -3.62
N VAL A 11 -9.06 13.04 -2.55
CA VAL A 11 -8.60 14.34 -2.00
C VAL A 11 -7.16 14.20 -1.46
N ILE A 12 -6.88 13.13 -0.70
CA ILE A 12 -5.54 12.86 -0.15
C ILE A 12 -4.54 12.64 -1.30
N PHE A 13 -4.90 11.86 -2.30
CA PHE A 13 -4.03 11.61 -3.45
C PHE A 13 -3.76 12.90 -4.25
N ALA A 14 -4.77 13.77 -4.46
CA ALA A 14 -4.58 15.06 -5.10
C ALA A 14 -3.62 15.97 -4.31
N TYR A 15 -3.68 15.94 -2.97
CA TYR A 15 -2.69 16.61 -2.12
C TYR A 15 -1.28 16.07 -2.36
N TYR A 16 -1.09 14.74 -2.36
CA TYR A 16 0.23 14.14 -2.62
C TYR A 16 0.71 14.35 -4.05
N LEU A 17 -0.18 14.39 -5.02
CA LEU A 17 0.15 14.75 -6.40
C LEU A 17 0.72 16.18 -6.48
N SER A 18 0.06 17.14 -5.80
CA SER A 18 0.56 18.51 -5.68
C SER A 18 1.90 18.59 -4.95
N HIS A 19 2.07 17.82 -3.86
CA HIS A 19 3.32 17.72 -3.12
C HIS A 19 4.45 17.15 -4.00
N ALA A 20 4.18 16.07 -4.73
CA ALA A 20 5.14 15.43 -5.63
C ALA A 20 5.55 16.35 -6.77
N TYR A 21 4.60 17.11 -7.34
CA TYR A 21 4.87 18.11 -8.36
C TYR A 21 5.86 19.17 -7.85
N ARG A 22 5.57 19.77 -6.68
CA ARG A 22 6.41 20.82 -6.07
C ARG A 22 7.82 20.34 -5.69
N ASN A 23 8.00 19.05 -5.41
CA ASN A 23 9.26 18.47 -4.98
C ASN A 23 9.97 17.65 -6.07
N SER A 24 9.54 17.78 -7.33
CA SER A 24 10.10 17.05 -8.49
C SER A 24 10.08 15.53 -8.33
N ASN A 25 9.09 15.00 -7.60
CA ASN A 25 8.94 13.57 -7.29
C ASN A 25 7.75 12.91 -8.01
N LEU A 26 7.21 13.54 -9.08
CA LEU A 26 6.06 12.99 -9.82
C LEU A 26 6.34 11.60 -10.39
N GLY A 27 7.54 11.38 -10.92
CA GLY A 27 7.94 10.07 -11.46
C GLY A 27 7.90 8.98 -10.38
N PHE A 28 8.38 9.29 -9.17
CA PHE A 28 8.30 8.36 -8.02
C PHE A 28 6.85 8.02 -7.69
N LEU A 29 6.00 9.03 -7.50
CA LEU A 29 4.60 8.81 -7.14
C LEU A 29 3.83 8.04 -8.22
N PHE A 30 4.06 8.35 -9.49
CA PHE A 30 3.41 7.68 -10.61
C PHE A 30 3.83 6.20 -10.73
N LEU A 31 5.14 5.93 -10.68
CA LEU A 31 5.64 4.56 -10.73
C LEU A 31 5.23 3.74 -9.50
N LEU A 32 5.17 4.37 -8.33
CA LEU A 32 4.66 3.74 -7.13
C LEU A 32 3.18 3.38 -7.26
N PHE A 33 2.36 4.27 -7.82
CA PHE A 33 0.94 3.98 -8.11
C PHE A 33 0.78 2.78 -9.06
N LEU A 34 1.56 2.74 -10.13
CA LEU A 34 1.54 1.61 -11.06
C LEU A 34 2.01 0.30 -10.39
N PHE A 35 3.06 0.38 -9.58
CA PHE A 35 3.58 -0.76 -8.84
C PHE A 35 2.57 -1.32 -7.83
N VAL A 36 1.97 -0.47 -7.00
CA VAL A 36 0.92 -0.86 -6.04
C VAL A 36 -0.27 -1.46 -6.78
N SER A 37 -0.73 -0.81 -7.85
CA SER A 37 -1.83 -1.31 -8.66
C SER A 37 -1.55 -2.71 -9.23
N LEU A 38 -0.35 -2.92 -9.76
CA LEU A 38 0.06 -4.22 -10.31
C LEU A 38 0.10 -5.29 -9.23
N VAL A 39 0.75 -5.00 -8.10
CA VAL A 39 0.93 -5.96 -7.01
C VAL A 39 -0.41 -6.36 -6.40
N GLU A 40 -1.28 -5.40 -6.08
CA GLU A 40 -2.60 -5.66 -5.51
C GLU A 40 -3.45 -6.55 -6.43
N ASN A 41 -3.52 -6.21 -7.71
CA ASN A 41 -4.31 -7.00 -8.67
C ASN A 41 -3.70 -8.40 -8.89
N LEU A 42 -2.38 -8.53 -8.99
CA LEU A 42 -1.72 -9.84 -9.09
C LEU A 42 -1.96 -10.69 -7.85
N SER A 43 -1.89 -10.10 -6.65
CA SER A 43 -2.13 -10.81 -5.40
C SER A 43 -3.54 -11.41 -5.35
N ILE A 44 -4.57 -10.64 -5.71
CA ILE A 44 -5.94 -11.15 -5.77
C ILE A 44 -6.05 -12.34 -6.75
N VAL A 45 -5.51 -12.21 -7.96
CA VAL A 45 -5.60 -13.26 -8.97
C VAL A 45 -4.81 -14.51 -8.58
N MET A 46 -3.58 -14.32 -8.06
CA MET A 46 -2.70 -15.45 -7.71
C MET A 46 -3.18 -16.23 -6.48
N PHE A 47 -3.80 -15.58 -5.52
CA PHE A 47 -4.26 -16.20 -4.27
C PHE A 47 -5.79 -16.36 -4.22
N ALA A 48 -6.48 -16.21 -5.36
CA ALA A 48 -7.92 -16.38 -5.45
C ALA A 48 -8.35 -17.75 -4.91
N GLY A 49 -9.23 -17.76 -3.91
CA GLY A 49 -9.78 -18.98 -3.30
C GLY A 49 -8.79 -19.81 -2.45
N GLN A 50 -7.57 -19.33 -2.23
CA GLN A 50 -6.58 -19.99 -1.38
C GLN A 50 -6.59 -19.41 0.03
N GLU A 51 -6.22 -20.21 1.02
CA GLU A 51 -5.99 -19.74 2.38
C GLU A 51 -4.92 -18.65 2.41
N GLY A 52 -5.20 -17.54 3.10
CA GLY A 52 -4.34 -16.36 3.10
C GLY A 52 -4.49 -15.45 1.88
N GLY A 53 -5.36 -15.81 0.92
CA GLY A 53 -5.87 -14.88 -0.08
C GLY A 53 -6.94 -13.96 0.52
N TYR A 54 -7.37 -12.95 -0.22
CA TYR A 54 -8.37 -12.00 0.26
C TYR A 54 -9.28 -11.53 -0.87
N PHE A 55 -10.42 -10.99 -0.46
CA PHE A 55 -11.35 -10.32 -1.36
C PHE A 55 -11.86 -9.03 -0.73
N TYR A 56 -12.09 -8.03 -1.56
CA TYR A 56 -12.63 -6.74 -1.14
C TYR A 56 -14.15 -6.76 -1.04
N ASN A 57 -14.67 -5.93 -0.12
CA ASN A 57 -16.10 -5.75 0.01
C ASN A 57 -16.70 -5.15 -1.25
N GLN A 58 -17.85 -5.66 -1.68
CA GLN A 58 -18.58 -5.20 -2.87
C GLN A 58 -19.27 -3.83 -2.68
N GLY A 59 -19.13 -3.20 -1.53
CA GLY A 59 -19.60 -1.85 -1.27
C GLY A 59 -18.75 -0.73 -1.86
N PHE A 60 -17.58 -1.01 -2.40
CA PHE A 60 -16.79 -0.05 -3.17
C PHE A 60 -17.43 0.17 -4.55
N TYR A 61 -17.30 1.38 -5.10
CA TYR A 61 -17.93 1.77 -6.36
C TYR A 61 -16.97 1.81 -7.53
N VAL A 62 -15.70 2.17 -7.27
CA VAL A 62 -14.69 2.33 -8.32
C VAL A 62 -13.60 1.29 -8.14
N PHE A 63 -13.43 0.46 -9.18
CA PHE A 63 -12.40 -0.58 -9.23
C PHE A 63 -11.44 -0.30 -10.38
N LEU A 64 -10.19 -0.62 -10.17
CA LEU A 64 -9.19 -0.76 -11.21
C LEU A 64 -8.85 -2.26 -11.31
N PHE A 65 -9.45 -2.95 -12.27
CA PHE A 65 -9.53 -4.42 -12.37
C PHE A 65 -10.20 -5.03 -11.12
N GLU A 66 -9.52 -5.85 -10.33
CA GLU A 66 -10.06 -6.54 -9.16
C GLU A 66 -9.91 -5.74 -7.86
N THR A 67 -9.13 -4.65 -7.88
CA THR A 67 -8.82 -3.85 -6.69
C THR A 67 -9.63 -2.55 -6.65
N PRO A 68 -10.29 -2.22 -5.52
CA PRO A 68 -10.89 -0.90 -5.35
C PRO A 68 -9.84 0.22 -5.52
N LEU A 69 -10.18 1.23 -6.29
CA LEU A 69 -9.28 2.38 -6.53
C LEU A 69 -8.85 3.04 -5.21
N PHE A 70 -9.76 3.09 -4.23
CA PHE A 70 -9.45 3.54 -2.86
C PHE A 70 -8.20 2.87 -2.29
N ILE A 71 -8.09 1.55 -2.40
CA ILE A 71 -6.98 0.76 -1.85
C ILE A 71 -5.66 1.13 -2.53
N ILE A 72 -5.67 1.21 -3.85
CA ILE A 72 -4.48 1.58 -4.64
C ILE A 72 -3.99 2.97 -4.27
N LEU A 73 -4.90 3.96 -4.21
CA LEU A 73 -4.56 5.33 -3.84
C LEU A 73 -4.05 5.42 -2.40
N PHE A 74 -4.72 4.71 -1.48
CA PHE A 74 -4.40 4.70 -0.06
C PHE A 74 -2.98 4.18 0.19
N TRP A 75 -2.64 2.98 -0.32
CA TRP A 75 -1.31 2.41 -0.15
C TRP A 75 -0.23 3.20 -0.88
N THR A 76 -0.53 3.75 -2.05
CA THR A 76 0.38 4.67 -2.75
C THR A 76 0.71 5.88 -1.86
N CYS A 77 -0.29 6.48 -1.22
CA CYS A 77 -0.10 7.63 -0.33
C CYS A 77 0.70 7.25 0.93
N ILE A 78 0.44 6.09 1.53
CA ILE A 78 1.16 5.60 2.71
C ILE A 78 2.65 5.39 2.39
N VAL A 79 2.97 4.64 1.35
CA VAL A 79 4.37 4.37 0.99
C VAL A 79 5.09 5.65 0.57
N TYR A 80 4.44 6.52 -0.20
CA TYR A 80 4.99 7.82 -0.59
C TYR A 80 5.27 8.72 0.62
N SER A 81 4.34 8.80 1.58
CA SER A 81 4.52 9.62 2.78
C SER A 81 5.61 9.04 3.68
N ALA A 82 5.63 7.72 3.89
CA ALA A 82 6.67 7.03 4.65
C ALA A 82 8.07 7.32 4.09
N TYR A 83 8.24 7.17 2.78
CA TYR A 83 9.50 7.48 2.09
C TYR A 83 9.94 8.93 2.33
N ASN A 84 9.04 9.90 2.17
CA ASN A 84 9.37 11.32 2.35
C ASN A 84 9.61 11.69 3.82
N ILE A 85 8.95 11.04 4.77
CA ILE A 85 9.19 11.24 6.21
C ILE A 85 10.59 10.73 6.57
N ILE A 86 10.93 9.50 6.18
CA ILE A 86 12.24 8.91 6.48
C ILE A 86 13.36 9.70 5.78
N LYS A 87 13.13 10.17 4.55
CA LYS A 87 14.09 11.03 3.82
C LYS A 87 14.40 12.35 4.56
N LYS A 88 13.50 12.86 5.40
CA LYS A 88 13.77 14.03 6.25
C LYS A 88 14.60 13.70 7.49
N VAL A 89 14.63 12.43 7.88
CA VAL A 89 15.33 11.96 9.09
C VAL A 89 16.74 11.47 8.77
N THR A 90 16.96 10.98 7.53
CA THR A 90 18.24 10.43 7.11
C THR A 90 18.56 10.71 5.66
N ASP A 91 19.83 11.03 5.38
CA ASP A 91 20.39 11.13 4.01
C ASP A 91 20.96 9.79 3.51
N SER A 92 21.04 8.79 4.40
CA SER A 92 21.57 7.48 4.06
C SER A 92 20.59 6.67 3.21
N LYS A 93 20.95 6.38 1.96
CA LYS A 93 20.16 5.51 1.06
C LYS A 93 19.86 4.14 1.69
N ARG A 94 20.86 3.57 2.38
CA ARG A 94 20.70 2.29 3.07
C ARG A 94 19.65 2.37 4.18
N GLN A 95 19.69 3.41 5.00
CA GLN A 95 18.70 3.60 6.06
C GLN A 95 17.30 3.84 5.45
N LEU A 96 17.20 4.65 4.39
CA LEU A 96 15.94 4.89 3.68
C LEU A 96 15.33 3.58 3.15
N LEU A 97 16.17 2.71 2.56
CA LEU A 97 15.76 1.41 2.03
C LEU A 97 15.18 0.48 3.09
N PHE A 98 15.69 0.50 4.32
CA PHE A 98 15.23 -0.39 5.40
C PHE A 98 14.17 0.25 6.30
N LEU A 99 14.31 1.54 6.64
CA LEU A 99 13.41 2.20 7.58
C LEU A 99 12.03 2.48 6.96
N THR A 100 11.97 2.77 5.66
CA THR A 100 10.67 3.01 5.01
C THR A 100 9.74 1.79 5.05
N PRO A 101 10.18 0.56 4.66
CA PRO A 101 9.35 -0.64 4.81
C PRO A 101 8.94 -0.93 6.25
N ILE A 102 9.85 -0.74 7.22
CA ILE A 102 9.52 -0.92 8.65
C ILE A 102 8.44 0.07 9.08
N TYR A 103 8.54 1.33 8.66
CA TYR A 103 7.51 2.33 8.98
C TYR A 103 6.16 1.98 8.34
N VAL A 104 6.16 1.54 7.07
CA VAL A 104 4.93 1.08 6.38
C VAL A 104 4.33 -0.12 7.11
N LEU A 105 5.15 -1.12 7.50
CA LEU A 105 4.69 -2.29 8.24
C LEU A 105 4.02 -1.92 9.58
N VAL A 106 4.57 -0.97 10.32
CA VAL A 106 3.96 -0.51 11.59
C VAL A 106 2.58 0.10 11.35
N LEU A 107 2.42 0.85 10.27
CA LEU A 107 1.10 1.40 9.88
C LEU A 107 0.15 0.30 9.43
N ASP A 108 0.63 -0.65 8.62
CA ASP A 108 -0.13 -1.78 8.09
C ASP A 108 -0.71 -2.65 9.22
N ILE A 109 0.08 -3.01 10.23
CA ILE A 109 -0.39 -3.78 11.40
C ILE A 109 -1.63 -3.15 12.05
N ILE A 110 -1.68 -1.82 12.12
CA ILE A 110 -2.82 -1.10 12.71
C ILE A 110 -3.97 -1.02 11.71
N MET A 111 -3.66 -0.65 10.48
CA MET A 111 -4.68 -0.38 9.46
C MET A 111 -5.41 -1.63 9.00
N ASP A 112 -4.71 -2.75 8.85
CA ASP A 112 -5.31 -4.03 8.45
C ASP A 112 -6.32 -4.53 9.48
N VAL A 113 -5.96 -4.51 10.76
CA VAL A 113 -6.89 -4.90 11.83
C VAL A 113 -8.14 -4.03 11.83
N VAL A 114 -8.00 -2.72 11.62
CA VAL A 114 -9.13 -1.80 11.51
C VAL A 114 -9.97 -2.12 10.27
N ALA A 115 -9.35 -2.33 9.14
CA ALA A 115 -10.02 -2.59 7.87
C ALA A 115 -10.80 -3.91 7.88
N VAL A 116 -10.25 -4.98 8.45
CA VAL A 116 -10.95 -6.26 8.65
C VAL A 116 -12.17 -6.06 9.57
N LYS A 117 -12.02 -5.35 10.69
CA LYS A 117 -13.15 -5.03 11.59
C LYS A 117 -14.22 -4.16 10.93
N MET A 118 -13.85 -3.29 10.00
CA MET A 118 -14.77 -2.48 9.22
C MET A 118 -15.32 -3.21 8.00
N ASN A 119 -14.93 -4.48 7.81
CA ASN A 119 -15.33 -5.29 6.67
C ASN A 119 -15.00 -4.62 5.32
N LEU A 120 -13.82 -4.02 5.20
CA LEU A 120 -13.33 -3.47 3.93
C LEU A 120 -12.77 -4.57 3.03
N TRP A 121 -12.13 -5.58 3.62
CA TRP A 121 -11.72 -6.84 3.00
C TRP A 121 -11.77 -7.99 4.00
N THR A 122 -11.75 -9.19 3.48
CA THR A 122 -11.79 -10.43 4.27
C THR A 122 -10.67 -11.36 3.80
N TRP A 123 -9.93 -11.92 4.75
CA TRP A 123 -8.89 -12.91 4.50
C TRP A 123 -9.46 -14.31 4.53
N ILE A 124 -9.24 -15.10 3.47
CA ILE A 124 -9.74 -16.47 3.34
C ILE A 124 -9.00 -17.37 4.33
N GLY A 125 -9.79 -18.10 5.18
CA GLY A 125 -9.27 -18.94 6.25
C GLY A 125 -8.94 -18.21 7.56
N PHE A 126 -9.24 -16.90 7.63
CA PHE A 126 -8.99 -16.06 8.83
C PHE A 126 -10.24 -15.32 9.31
N GLU A 127 -11.41 -15.75 8.85
CA GLU A 127 -12.70 -15.08 9.09
C GLU A 127 -13.14 -15.11 10.57
N ASN A 128 -12.67 -16.10 11.35
CA ASN A 128 -13.00 -16.23 12.77
C ASN A 128 -11.98 -15.53 13.69
N GLY A 129 -11.05 -14.76 13.14
CA GLY A 129 -10.04 -14.02 13.90
C GLY A 129 -8.71 -14.76 14.08
N GLU A 130 -8.48 -15.83 13.31
CA GLU A 130 -7.19 -16.51 13.21
C GLU A 130 -6.08 -15.52 12.80
N GLY A 131 -4.82 -15.86 13.06
CA GLY A 131 -3.70 -14.96 12.83
C GLY A 131 -3.69 -13.78 13.80
N PHE A 132 -3.29 -12.61 13.35
CA PHE A 132 -3.31 -11.41 14.17
C PHE A 132 -4.61 -10.62 13.91
N TYR A 133 -5.63 -10.86 14.70
CA TYR A 133 -6.96 -10.25 14.59
C TYR A 133 -7.61 -10.42 13.20
N GLY A 134 -7.51 -11.62 12.61
CA GLY A 134 -8.07 -11.92 11.31
C GLY A 134 -7.16 -11.59 10.12
N VAL A 135 -5.87 -11.30 10.39
CA VAL A 135 -4.87 -10.99 9.35
C VAL A 135 -3.76 -12.02 9.35
N PRO A 136 -3.43 -12.63 8.20
CA PRO A 136 -2.35 -13.62 8.10
C PRO A 136 -0.97 -12.97 8.21
N ALA A 137 -0.01 -13.69 8.80
CA ALA A 137 1.38 -13.22 8.92
C ALA A 137 2.05 -12.96 7.55
N SER A 138 1.62 -13.67 6.50
CA SER A 138 2.10 -13.47 5.12
C SER A 138 1.84 -12.06 4.61
N ASN A 139 0.74 -11.42 5.02
CA ASN A 139 0.45 -10.03 4.66
C ASN A 139 1.54 -9.09 5.18
N TYR A 140 1.90 -9.21 6.44
CA TYR A 140 2.93 -8.37 7.05
C TYR A 140 4.31 -8.55 6.40
N LEU A 141 4.65 -9.77 5.99
CA LEU A 141 5.86 -10.02 5.20
C LEU A 141 5.78 -9.35 3.82
N GLY A 142 4.62 -9.40 3.19
CA GLY A 142 4.35 -8.69 1.93
C GLY A 142 4.64 -7.19 2.07
N TRP A 143 4.09 -6.54 3.08
CA TRP A 143 4.28 -5.10 3.32
C TRP A 143 5.70 -4.72 3.77
N LEU A 144 6.51 -5.68 4.18
CA LEU A 144 7.94 -5.45 4.35
C LEU A 144 8.70 -5.53 3.02
N ILE A 145 8.37 -6.53 2.20
CA ILE A 145 9.08 -6.81 0.94
C ILE A 145 8.72 -5.81 -0.17
N LEU A 146 7.44 -5.43 -0.29
CA LEU A 146 6.96 -4.61 -1.40
C LEU A 146 7.56 -3.21 -1.43
N PRO A 147 7.51 -2.40 -0.34
CA PRO A 147 8.14 -1.09 -0.34
C PRO A 147 9.66 -1.18 -0.47
N PHE A 148 10.30 -2.21 0.13
CA PHE A 148 11.71 -2.48 -0.03
C PHE A 148 12.08 -2.68 -1.51
N SER A 149 11.36 -3.56 -2.20
CA SER A 149 11.61 -3.88 -3.60
C SER A 149 11.42 -2.66 -4.49
N PHE A 150 10.35 -1.90 -4.28
CA PHE A 150 10.10 -0.68 -5.04
C PHE A 150 11.22 0.35 -4.85
N ILE A 151 11.62 0.66 -3.60
CA ILE A 151 12.67 1.64 -3.32
C ILE A 151 14.02 1.17 -3.87
N PHE A 152 14.33 -0.12 -3.73
CA PHE A 152 15.56 -0.70 -4.27
C PHE A 152 15.65 -0.52 -5.79
N VAL A 153 14.56 -0.82 -6.53
CA VAL A 153 14.51 -0.63 -7.99
C VAL A 153 14.58 0.85 -8.35
N TRP A 154 13.81 1.68 -7.63
CA TRP A 154 13.83 3.13 -7.83
C TRP A 154 15.24 3.72 -7.72
N ASP A 155 15.95 3.42 -6.64
CA ASP A 155 17.30 3.90 -6.41
C ASP A 155 18.27 3.46 -7.52
N ARG A 156 18.08 2.27 -8.09
CA ARG A 156 18.91 1.78 -9.20
C ARG A 156 18.63 2.49 -10.51
N LEU A 157 17.36 2.76 -10.81
CA LEU A 157 16.98 3.45 -12.06
C LEU A 157 17.41 4.91 -12.08
N TYR A 158 17.41 5.59 -10.92
CA TYR A 158 17.78 7.01 -10.82
C TYR A 158 19.23 7.28 -10.42
N LEU A 159 20.04 6.25 -10.16
CA LEU A 159 21.48 6.37 -9.98
C LEU A 159 22.26 6.47 -11.30
N VAL A 160 21.60 6.32 -12.43
CA VAL A 160 22.21 6.44 -13.78
C VAL A 160 22.17 7.89 -14.30
N GLN A 161 21.64 8.83 -13.50
CA GLN A 161 21.71 10.27 -13.76
C GLN A 161 22.63 10.95 -12.73
#